data_b5d78e96c47af09cee2e8c21f41038af
#
_entry.id   b5d78e96c47af09cee2e8c21f41038af
#
_cell.length_a   1.000
_cell.length_b   1.000
_cell.length_c   1.000
_cell.angle_alpha   90.00
_cell.angle_beta   90.00
_cell.angle_gamma   90.00
#
_symmetry.space_group_name_H-M   'P 1'
#
loop_
_entity.id
_entity.type
_entity.pdbx_description
1 polymer ?
#
loop_
_entity_poly.entity_id
_entity_poly.type
_entity_poly.pdbx_seq_one_letter_code
_entity_poly.pdbx_strand_id
1 'polypeptide(L)'
;MKYMIEYTIRDTGLTYDQNFANRDALLKAFSTWKPDAGLNVMAFVSDLASNGYVLVEADDPKVVASFVGKFVFWNDVRVNPVIDVMEAVPIAGAALAWARNAV
;
A
#
# COMPACT_ATOMS: atom_id res chain seq x y z
N MET A 1 -1.20 13.61 2.91
CA MET A 1 -0.04 12.86 2.42
C MET A 1 -0.49 11.60 1.72
N LYS A 2 0.20 11.24 0.66
CA LYS A 2 -0.11 10.05 -0.11
C LYS A 2 0.84 8.91 0.22
N TYR A 3 0.30 7.69 0.18
CA TYR A 3 1.06 6.47 0.44
C TYR A 3 0.75 5.45 -0.64
N MET A 4 1.79 4.86 -1.22
CA MET A 4 1.66 3.69 -2.09
C MET A 4 1.88 2.45 -1.25
N ILE A 5 0.89 1.56 -1.22
CA ILE A 5 0.91 0.33 -0.45
C ILE A 5 0.98 -0.83 -1.44
N GLU A 6 2.02 -1.66 -1.30
CA GLU A 6 2.16 -2.90 -2.06
C GLU A 6 1.77 -4.05 -1.15
N TYR A 7 0.96 -4.98 -1.65
CA TYR A 7 0.62 -6.17 -0.90
C TYR A 7 0.89 -7.43 -1.72
N THR A 8 1.37 -8.47 -1.02
CA THR A 8 1.63 -9.80 -1.56
C THR A 8 1.01 -10.82 -0.63
N ILE A 9 0.10 -11.63 -1.14
CA ILE A 9 -0.58 -12.64 -0.33
C ILE A 9 0.39 -13.77 0.01
N ARG A 10 0.42 -14.16 1.31
CA ARG A 10 1.30 -15.21 1.80
C ARG A 10 0.61 -16.56 1.82
N ASP A 11 1.26 -17.55 1.20
CA ASP A 11 0.83 -18.95 1.22
C ASP A 11 1.94 -19.88 1.75
N THR A 12 3.05 -19.32 2.22
CA THR A 12 4.24 -20.09 2.58
C THR A 12 4.03 -20.91 3.84
N GLY A 13 4.41 -22.18 3.81
CA GLY A 13 4.41 -23.06 4.97
C GLY A 13 3.06 -23.63 5.33
N LEU A 14 2.03 -23.47 4.49
CA LEU A 14 0.69 -23.96 4.72
C LEU A 14 0.37 -25.17 3.84
N THR A 15 -0.51 -26.05 4.33
CA THR A 15 -1.11 -27.11 3.51
C THR A 15 -2.08 -26.50 2.49
N TYR A 16 -2.49 -27.30 1.51
CA TYR A 16 -3.50 -26.88 0.54
C TYR A 16 -4.79 -26.40 1.23
N ASP A 17 -5.29 -27.19 2.18
CA ASP A 17 -6.53 -26.85 2.87
C ASP A 17 -6.39 -25.59 3.74
N GLN A 18 -5.24 -25.39 4.38
CA GLN A 18 -4.96 -24.19 5.15
C GLN A 18 -4.88 -22.95 4.25
N ASN A 19 -4.23 -23.05 3.10
CA ASN A 19 -4.17 -21.95 2.12
C ASN A 19 -5.57 -21.60 1.62
N PHE A 20 -6.38 -22.60 1.30
CA PHE A 20 -7.75 -22.39 0.86
C PHE A 20 -8.57 -21.65 1.92
N ALA A 21 -8.51 -22.13 3.18
CA ALA A 21 -9.23 -21.51 4.29
C ALA A 21 -8.77 -20.06 4.54
N ASN A 22 -7.47 -19.79 4.45
CA ASN A 22 -6.92 -18.45 4.61
C ASN A 22 -7.37 -17.51 3.49
N ARG A 23 -7.35 -17.99 2.25
CA ARG A 23 -7.83 -17.18 1.10
C ARG A 23 -9.30 -16.87 1.23
N ASP A 24 -10.10 -17.84 1.62
CA ASP A 24 -11.54 -17.65 1.86
C ASP A 24 -11.79 -16.63 2.97
N ALA A 25 -11.04 -16.72 4.07
CA ALA A 25 -11.14 -15.77 5.18
C ALA A 25 -10.74 -14.34 4.75
N LEU A 26 -9.68 -14.20 3.95
CA LEU A 26 -9.26 -12.91 3.41
C LEU A 26 -10.34 -12.29 2.53
N LEU A 27 -10.93 -13.07 1.63
CA LEU A 27 -11.99 -12.58 0.75
C LEU A 27 -13.23 -12.14 1.54
N LYS A 28 -13.59 -12.89 2.57
CA LYS A 28 -14.70 -12.53 3.46
C LYS A 28 -14.41 -11.25 4.24
N ALA A 29 -13.21 -11.14 4.80
CA ALA A 29 -12.80 -9.92 5.52
C ALA A 29 -12.82 -8.71 4.59
N PHE A 30 -12.32 -8.85 3.37
CA PHE A 30 -12.29 -7.78 2.40
C PHE A 30 -13.71 -7.37 1.94
N SER A 31 -14.62 -8.34 1.78
CA SER A 31 -15.98 -8.07 1.31
C SER A 31 -16.80 -7.22 2.30
N THR A 32 -16.45 -7.26 3.58
CA THR A 32 -17.11 -6.47 4.64
C THR A 32 -16.33 -5.23 5.04
N TRP A 33 -15.09 -5.10 4.55
CA TRP A 33 -14.25 -3.97 4.90
C TRP A 33 -14.76 -2.67 4.27
N LYS A 34 -14.67 -1.60 5.05
CA LYS A 34 -14.88 -0.24 4.58
C LYS A 34 -13.72 0.61 5.06
N PRO A 35 -13.26 1.60 4.27
CA PRO A 35 -12.21 2.51 4.71
C PRO A 35 -12.59 3.22 6.00
N ASP A 36 -11.61 3.34 6.91
CA ASP A 36 -11.77 4.16 8.11
C ASP A 36 -11.96 5.64 7.73
N ALA A 37 -12.59 6.39 8.60
CA ALA A 37 -12.70 7.83 8.44
C ALA A 37 -11.28 8.44 8.32
N GLY A 38 -11.08 9.31 7.33
CA GLY A 38 -9.80 9.93 7.06
C GLY A 38 -8.88 9.15 6.12
N LEU A 39 -9.27 7.95 5.70
CA LEU A 39 -8.56 7.21 4.65
C LEU A 39 -9.26 7.40 3.32
N ASN A 40 -8.63 8.13 2.41
CA ASN A 40 -9.10 8.27 1.03
C ASN A 40 -8.39 7.25 0.14
N VAL A 41 -9.12 6.26 -0.33
CA VAL A 41 -8.59 5.26 -1.26
C VAL A 41 -8.72 5.81 -2.68
N MET A 42 -7.58 6.16 -3.28
CA MET A 42 -7.53 6.78 -4.61
C MET A 42 -7.48 5.74 -5.73
N ALA A 43 -6.83 4.62 -5.48
CA ALA A 43 -6.75 3.49 -6.40
C ALA A 43 -6.53 2.21 -5.60
N PHE A 44 -7.15 1.12 -6.03
CA PHE A 44 -6.97 -0.19 -5.43
C PHE A 44 -7.00 -1.21 -6.56
N VAL A 45 -5.84 -1.76 -6.87
CA VAL A 45 -5.68 -2.62 -8.05
C VAL A 45 -5.00 -3.92 -7.67
N SER A 46 -5.40 -4.99 -8.36
CA SER A 46 -4.76 -6.29 -8.27
C SER A 46 -4.00 -6.55 -9.56
N ASP A 47 -2.83 -7.18 -9.47
CA ASP A 47 -2.23 -7.77 -10.65
C ASP A 47 -2.97 -9.09 -10.99
N LEU A 48 -2.55 -9.75 -12.08
CA LEU A 48 -3.22 -10.97 -12.52
C LEU A 48 -2.90 -12.18 -11.63
N ALA A 49 -2.01 -12.03 -10.64
CA ALA A 49 -1.62 -13.08 -9.69
C ALA A 49 -2.15 -12.81 -8.27
N SER A 50 -3.17 -11.95 -8.12
CA SER A 50 -3.84 -11.62 -6.85
C SER A 50 -2.99 -10.84 -5.85
N ASN A 51 -1.86 -10.28 -6.27
CA ASN A 51 -1.10 -9.29 -5.52
C ASN A 51 -1.41 -7.90 -6.08
N GLY A 52 -1.05 -6.83 -5.39
CA GLY A 52 -1.35 -5.54 -5.99
C GLY A 52 -0.91 -4.34 -5.19
N TYR A 53 -1.59 -3.22 -5.49
CA TYR A 53 -1.22 -1.90 -5.02
C TYR A 53 -2.46 -1.13 -4.57
N VAL A 54 -2.27 -0.33 -3.51
CA VAL A 54 -3.28 0.62 -3.05
C VAL A 54 -2.64 2.00 -2.96
N LEU A 55 -3.22 2.98 -3.60
CA LEU A 55 -2.83 4.38 -3.41
C LEU A 55 -3.85 5.03 -2.48
N VAL A 56 -3.37 5.51 -1.34
CA VAL A 56 -4.23 6.16 -0.35
C VAL A 56 -3.72 7.56 -0.01
N GLU A 57 -4.62 8.40 0.46
CA GLU A 57 -4.31 9.69 1.02
C GLU A 57 -4.87 9.77 2.44
N ALA A 58 -4.08 10.26 3.38
CA ALA A 58 -4.49 10.47 4.76
C ALA A 58 -3.65 11.57 5.41
N ASP A 59 -4.28 12.38 6.27
CA ASP A 59 -3.57 13.39 7.05
C ASP A 59 -2.86 12.77 8.26
N ASP A 60 -3.46 11.72 8.84
CA ASP A 60 -2.92 11.01 9.99
C ASP A 60 -2.36 9.65 9.57
N PRO A 61 -1.05 9.41 9.72
CA PRO A 61 -0.47 8.12 9.38
C PRO A 61 -1.03 6.95 10.20
N LYS A 62 -1.63 7.20 11.34
CA LYS A 62 -2.29 6.14 12.14
C LYS A 62 -3.45 5.49 11.40
N VAL A 63 -4.14 6.24 10.55
CA VAL A 63 -5.23 5.71 9.72
C VAL A 63 -4.69 4.72 8.70
N VAL A 64 -3.52 5.00 8.13
CA VAL A 64 -2.83 4.08 7.21
C VAL A 64 -2.38 2.82 7.95
N ALA A 65 -1.80 2.98 9.14
CA ALA A 65 -1.39 1.84 9.97
C ALA A 65 -2.57 0.95 10.36
N SER A 66 -3.73 1.55 10.67
CA SER A 66 -4.95 0.82 10.97
C SER A 66 -5.41 -0.03 9.78
N PHE A 67 -5.39 0.54 8.58
CA PHE A 67 -5.72 -0.19 7.37
C PHE A 67 -4.77 -1.37 7.12
N VAL A 68 -3.48 -1.11 7.14
CA VAL A 68 -2.44 -2.14 6.94
C VAL A 68 -2.55 -3.23 8.00
N GLY A 69 -2.75 -2.86 9.25
CA GLY A 69 -2.87 -3.79 10.37
C GLY A 69 -4.00 -4.80 10.22
N LYS A 70 -5.08 -4.41 9.55
CA LYS A 70 -6.22 -5.31 9.31
C LYS A 70 -5.89 -6.44 8.33
N PHE A 71 -4.96 -6.24 7.41
CA PHE A 71 -4.67 -7.18 6.33
C PHE A 71 -3.29 -7.83 6.40
N VAL A 72 -2.45 -7.42 7.35
CA VAL A 72 -1.09 -7.95 7.50
C VAL A 72 -1.08 -9.43 7.92
N PHE A 73 -2.18 -9.94 8.44
CA PHE A 73 -2.31 -11.37 8.77
C PHE A 73 -2.25 -12.27 7.54
N TRP A 74 -2.64 -11.77 6.38
CA TRP A 74 -2.68 -12.54 5.13
C TRP A 74 -1.65 -12.08 4.10
N ASN A 75 -1.06 -10.88 4.30
CA ASN A 75 -0.23 -10.25 3.29
C ASN A 75 1.09 -9.79 3.86
N ASP A 76 2.13 -9.87 3.04
CA ASP A 76 3.30 -9.02 3.21
C ASP A 76 2.98 -7.65 2.63
N VAL A 77 3.19 -6.62 3.41
CA VAL A 77 2.78 -5.25 3.04
C VAL A 77 3.99 -4.33 3.11
N ARG A 78 4.13 -3.52 2.06
CA ARG A 78 5.13 -2.45 2.02
C ARG A 78 4.40 -1.12 1.84
N VAL A 79 4.72 -0.15 2.67
CA VAL A 79 4.11 1.19 2.65
C VAL A 79 5.18 2.22 2.31
N ASN A 80 4.96 2.98 1.23
CA ASN A 80 5.89 4.01 0.80
C ASN A 80 5.15 5.36 0.74
N PRO A 81 5.59 6.38 1.49
CA PRO A 81 5.09 7.72 1.27
C PRO A 81 5.54 8.20 -0.11
N VAL A 82 4.65 8.85 -0.81
CA VAL A 82 4.89 9.31 -2.18
C VAL A 82 4.39 10.74 -2.36
N ILE A 83 4.96 11.43 -3.34
CA ILE A 83 4.47 12.73 -3.80
C ILE A 83 4.16 12.65 -5.29
N ASP A 84 3.33 13.56 -5.78
CA ASP A 84 3.04 13.63 -7.20
C ASP A 84 4.31 13.96 -8.00
N VAL A 85 4.43 13.37 -9.20
CA VAL A 85 5.59 13.60 -10.07
C VAL A 85 5.79 15.11 -10.36
N MET A 86 4.69 15.83 -10.55
CA MET A 86 4.77 17.26 -10.82
C MET A 86 5.27 18.08 -9.62
N GLU A 87 5.16 17.55 -8.41
CA GLU A 87 5.78 18.13 -7.22
C GLU A 87 7.25 17.72 -7.10
N ALA A 88 7.61 16.51 -7.54
CA ALA A 88 8.98 16.00 -7.49
C ALA A 88 9.91 16.68 -8.50
N VAL A 89 9.39 17.10 -9.67
CA VAL A 89 10.19 17.69 -10.74
C VAL A 89 10.96 18.94 -10.31
N PRO A 90 10.34 19.97 -9.68
CA PRO A 90 11.10 21.15 -9.22
C PRO A 90 12.10 20.81 -8.11
N ILE A 91 11.83 19.80 -7.27
CA ILE A 91 12.76 19.35 -6.24
C ILE A 91 14.00 18.74 -6.91
N ALA A 92 13.81 17.89 -7.91
CA ALA A 92 14.91 17.31 -8.67
C ALA A 92 15.74 18.38 -9.40
N GLY A 93 15.08 19.40 -9.98
CA GLY A 93 15.76 20.50 -10.63
C GLY A 93 16.62 21.30 -9.65
N ALA A 94 16.10 21.59 -8.47
CA ALA A 94 16.86 22.28 -7.42
C ALA A 94 18.05 21.44 -6.93
N ALA A 95 17.88 20.13 -6.80
CA ALA A 95 18.96 19.23 -6.40
C ALA A 95 20.08 19.17 -7.45
N LEU A 96 19.74 19.15 -8.73
CA LEU A 96 20.71 19.23 -9.82
C LEU A 96 21.50 20.53 -9.80
N ALA A 97 20.85 21.65 -9.59
CA ALA A 97 21.50 22.95 -9.49
C ALA A 97 22.46 22.99 -8.30
N TRP A 98 22.06 22.48 -7.16
CA TRP A 98 22.92 22.37 -5.98
C TRP A 98 24.15 21.49 -6.28
N ALA A 99 23.96 20.31 -6.87
CA ALA A 99 25.05 19.37 -7.18
C ALA A 99 26.07 19.97 -8.14
N ARG A 100 25.60 20.72 -9.15
CA ARG A 100 26.49 21.41 -10.11
C ARG A 100 27.38 22.45 -9.42
N ASN A 101 26.85 23.16 -8.43
CA ASN A 101 27.59 24.19 -7.71
C ASN A 101 28.44 23.62 -6.57
N ALA A 102 28.19 22.40 -6.13
CA ALA A 102 28.92 21.75 -5.04
C ALA A 102 30.23 21.10 -5.49
N VAL A 103 30.43 20.94 -6.80
CA VAL A 103 31.61 20.23 -7.38
C VAL A 103 32.71 21.21 -7.77
#